data_d9f63245556f45efbf7bab6c13484d27
#
_entry.id   d9f63245556f45efbf7bab6c13484d27
#
_cell.length_a   1.000
_cell.length_b   1.000
_cell.length_c   1.000
_cell.angle_alpha   90.00
_cell.angle_beta   90.00
_cell.angle_gamma   90.00
#
_symmetry.space_group_name_H-M   'P 1'
#
loop_
_entity.id
_entity.type
_entity.pdbx_description
1 polymer ?
#
loop_
_entity_poly.entity_id
_entity_poly.type
_entity_poly.pdbx_seq_one_letter_code
_entity_poly.pdbx_strand_id
1 'polypeptide(L)'
;MTVRSSPGSASPATLRRSLAAFAALAATLLCGAGETSSHDVVVYGGTSGGVTAAVAAARMGQSVVLIEPGRHLGGLTSGGLGATDIGKKESIGGLSREFYQRVKRHYANPAAWKYGRPDEFRSNQHDPKEDVMFYFEPHVAEKIYVDLLREARVEVVRGERLDLKSGVAKHGTQVDAITMESGRRFRGRVFIDASYEGDLMAKAGVRYLVGRESNATFGETHNGNQPYLLRRQKVASAHDFRRAVDPYVRPGDPTSGLIFGVQPGGPGPEGEGDHRVQAYCFRLCLTNVPENRVPFTRPADYDPAKYELVARYLNSAQMLPEFPTAGDIEHPVLGNNLTRPEPVVIMPNRKSDSNNKDPVGFNLIAGNYDYPDADHATRERIVREHVSWQQGLIWFFVSDPRVPEKYRAPMKDWGYPKDEFTDTGHWPHQLYVREARRLHGALVMTQRHCDGTLPVTDSIGMGGYAMDSHNVRRYVDENGHVRTEGTIGLGVRQAYRIGYDAITPRREQCTNLLVPVCLSATHVAYGSIRMEPVFMILGHSAGVAAAQAIAQRAAVQAIDRAQLRAALLQQGQVLERPAR
;
A
#
# COMPACT_ATOMS: atom_id res chain seq x y z
N MET A 1 -90.33 -25.43 -3.64
CA MET A 1 -90.01 -24.04 -3.38
C MET A 1 -88.64 -23.80 -3.96
N THR A 2 -88.57 -23.16 -5.09
CA THR A 2 -87.43 -22.85 -5.95
C THR A 2 -86.84 -21.52 -5.53
N VAL A 3 -85.52 -21.45 -5.30
CA VAL A 3 -84.80 -20.18 -5.27
C VAL A 3 -83.69 -20.24 -6.31
N ARG A 4 -83.78 -19.39 -7.31
CA ARG A 4 -82.77 -19.12 -8.36
C ARG A 4 -81.69 -18.22 -7.80
N SER A 5 -80.42 -18.54 -8.06
CA SER A 5 -79.32 -17.61 -7.90
C SER A 5 -78.78 -17.15 -9.25
N SER A 6 -78.78 -15.85 -9.46
CA SER A 6 -78.22 -15.15 -10.62
C SER A 6 -76.73 -15.08 -10.64
N PRO A 7 -76.03 -15.03 -11.81
CA PRO A 7 -74.59 -14.89 -11.88
C PRO A 7 -74.16 -13.41 -11.72
N GLY A 8 -73.28 -13.14 -10.79
CA GLY A 8 -72.69 -11.83 -10.59
C GLY A 8 -71.65 -11.48 -11.69
N SER A 9 -71.90 -10.35 -12.35
CA SER A 9 -71.01 -9.74 -13.34
C SER A 9 -69.73 -9.21 -12.68
N ALA A 10 -68.61 -9.69 -13.13
CA ALA A 10 -67.31 -9.15 -12.71
C ALA A 10 -67.08 -7.75 -13.31
N SER A 11 -66.77 -6.79 -12.43
CA SER A 11 -66.57 -5.39 -12.77
C SER A 11 -65.20 -5.19 -13.55
N PRO A 12 -65.21 -4.28 -14.56
CA PRO A 12 -63.96 -3.99 -15.35
C PRO A 12 -62.78 -3.42 -14.58
N ALA A 13 -62.94 -3.08 -13.30
CA ALA A 13 -61.89 -2.52 -12.47
C ALA A 13 -60.83 -3.54 -12.01
N THR A 14 -61.16 -4.85 -11.97
CA THR A 14 -60.25 -5.91 -11.57
C THR A 14 -59.25 -6.30 -12.68
N LEU A 15 -59.64 -6.15 -13.95
CA LEU A 15 -58.75 -6.45 -15.08
C LEU A 15 -57.64 -5.38 -15.26
N ARG A 16 -57.92 -4.11 -14.91
CA ARG A 16 -56.94 -3.03 -15.00
C ARG A 16 -55.89 -3.10 -13.89
N ARG A 17 -56.20 -3.64 -12.70
CA ARG A 17 -55.22 -3.81 -11.60
C ARG A 17 -54.23 -4.96 -11.86
N SER A 18 -54.66 -6.01 -12.54
CA SER A 18 -53.78 -7.14 -12.89
C SER A 18 -52.77 -6.80 -13.99
N LEU A 19 -53.17 -5.96 -14.96
CA LEU A 19 -52.24 -5.48 -16.01
C LEU A 19 -51.23 -4.46 -15.49
N ALA A 20 -51.60 -3.61 -14.53
CA ALA A 20 -50.70 -2.67 -13.90
C ALA A 20 -49.65 -3.37 -13.00
N ALA A 21 -50.01 -4.47 -12.31
CA ALA A 21 -49.12 -5.27 -11.51
C ALA A 21 -48.12 -6.05 -12.37
N PHE A 22 -48.51 -6.54 -13.55
CA PHE A 22 -47.58 -7.19 -14.50
C PHE A 22 -46.64 -6.19 -15.18
N ALA A 23 -47.07 -4.97 -15.47
CA ALA A 23 -46.20 -3.91 -16.01
C ALA A 23 -45.23 -3.38 -14.97
N ALA A 24 -45.59 -3.30 -13.69
CA ALA A 24 -44.71 -2.92 -12.60
C ALA A 24 -43.67 -4.03 -12.29
N LEU A 25 -44.06 -5.31 -12.40
CA LEU A 25 -43.13 -6.44 -12.22
C LEU A 25 -42.15 -6.60 -13.41
N ALA A 26 -42.57 -6.27 -14.63
CA ALA A 26 -41.70 -6.24 -15.80
C ALA A 26 -40.73 -5.05 -15.77
N ALA A 27 -41.12 -3.89 -15.20
CA ALA A 27 -40.26 -2.73 -15.04
C ALA A 27 -39.18 -2.96 -13.95
N THR A 28 -39.47 -3.77 -12.92
CA THR A 28 -38.48 -4.15 -11.89
C THR A 28 -37.48 -5.23 -12.36
N LEU A 29 -37.81 -5.98 -13.41
CA LEU A 29 -36.91 -6.95 -14.03
C LEU A 29 -35.99 -6.33 -15.11
N LEU A 30 -36.22 -5.09 -15.53
CA LEU A 30 -35.39 -4.34 -16.47
C LEU A 30 -34.38 -3.40 -15.79
N CYS A 31 -34.35 -3.32 -14.47
CA CYS A 31 -33.35 -2.56 -13.69
C CYS A 31 -32.09 -3.35 -13.36
N GLY A 32 -31.70 -4.36 -14.15
CA GLY A 32 -30.53 -5.20 -13.92
C GLY A 32 -29.40 -5.02 -14.93
N ALA A 33 -29.50 -4.12 -15.89
CA ALA A 33 -28.40 -3.72 -16.72
C ALA A 33 -27.63 -2.58 -16.01
N GLY A 34 -26.55 -2.88 -15.32
CA GLY A 34 -25.69 -1.88 -14.69
C GLY A 34 -25.32 -0.78 -15.69
N GLU A 35 -25.28 0.44 -15.21
CA GLU A 35 -24.89 1.61 -16.00
C GLU A 35 -23.54 1.34 -16.69
N THR A 36 -23.49 1.50 -18.03
CA THR A 36 -22.27 1.36 -18.81
C THR A 36 -21.77 2.73 -19.24
N SER A 37 -20.55 3.08 -18.84
CA SER A 37 -19.87 4.28 -19.32
C SER A 37 -18.68 3.91 -20.22
N SER A 38 -18.25 4.84 -21.08
CA SER A 38 -17.15 4.63 -22.03
C SER A 38 -16.17 5.80 -21.96
N HIS A 39 -14.90 5.48 -21.84
CA HIS A 39 -13.79 6.42 -21.71
C HIS A 39 -12.62 6.03 -22.61
N ASP A 40 -11.73 6.95 -22.89
CA ASP A 40 -10.46 6.60 -23.55
C ASP A 40 -9.57 5.80 -22.63
N VAL A 41 -9.45 6.23 -21.36
CA VAL A 41 -8.64 5.57 -20.34
C VAL A 41 -9.46 5.26 -19.10
N VAL A 42 -9.41 4.00 -18.67
CA VAL A 42 -10.01 3.52 -17.41
C VAL A 42 -8.89 3.18 -16.44
N VAL A 43 -8.83 3.90 -15.32
CA VAL A 43 -7.85 3.66 -14.24
C VAL A 43 -8.56 2.99 -13.07
N TYR A 44 -8.10 1.81 -12.67
CA TYR A 44 -8.59 1.07 -11.51
C TYR A 44 -7.59 1.15 -10.36
N GLY A 45 -8.02 1.68 -9.21
CA GLY A 45 -7.22 1.98 -8.03
C GLY A 45 -6.88 3.47 -7.94
N GLY A 46 -7.48 4.17 -6.98
CA GLY A 46 -7.23 5.59 -6.67
C GLY A 46 -6.01 5.81 -5.79
N THR A 47 -4.96 4.98 -5.91
CA THR A 47 -3.67 5.15 -5.24
C THR A 47 -2.95 6.40 -5.73
N SER A 48 -1.82 6.76 -5.13
CA SER A 48 -0.99 7.88 -5.61
C SER A 48 -0.60 7.71 -7.09
N GLY A 49 -0.25 6.46 -7.49
CA GLY A 49 0.04 6.11 -8.88
C GLY A 49 -1.19 6.20 -9.79
N GLY A 50 -2.37 5.80 -9.31
CA GLY A 50 -3.61 5.90 -10.07
C GLY A 50 -4.06 7.33 -10.30
N VAL A 51 -3.97 8.18 -9.27
CA VAL A 51 -4.26 9.61 -9.40
C VAL A 51 -3.35 10.27 -10.44
N THR A 52 -2.02 10.03 -10.36
CA THR A 52 -1.09 10.64 -11.32
C THR A 52 -1.25 10.08 -12.73
N ALA A 53 -1.63 8.80 -12.88
CA ALA A 53 -1.95 8.22 -14.19
C ALA A 53 -3.19 8.87 -14.81
N ALA A 54 -4.25 9.03 -14.04
CA ALA A 54 -5.48 9.67 -14.49
C ALA A 54 -5.26 11.13 -14.88
N VAL A 55 -4.56 11.90 -14.03
CA VAL A 55 -4.22 13.31 -14.30
C VAL A 55 -3.36 13.45 -15.54
N ALA A 56 -2.34 12.60 -15.71
CA ALA A 56 -1.45 12.65 -16.88
C ALA A 56 -2.22 12.36 -18.18
N ALA A 57 -3.04 11.32 -18.22
CA ALA A 57 -3.83 10.98 -19.39
C ALA A 57 -4.85 12.08 -19.72
N ALA A 58 -5.51 12.67 -18.72
CA ALA A 58 -6.47 13.77 -18.93
C ALA A 58 -5.78 15.05 -19.42
N ARG A 59 -4.60 15.39 -18.90
CA ARG A 59 -3.78 16.53 -19.41
C ARG A 59 -3.30 16.32 -20.84
N MET A 60 -3.27 15.06 -21.32
CA MET A 60 -3.01 14.71 -22.72
C MET A 60 -4.28 14.67 -23.58
N GLY A 61 -5.42 15.16 -23.07
CA GLY A 61 -6.69 15.32 -23.81
C GLY A 61 -7.55 14.07 -23.88
N GLN A 62 -7.29 13.03 -23.07
CA GLN A 62 -8.12 11.83 -23.03
C GLN A 62 -9.31 12.00 -22.09
N SER A 63 -10.43 11.35 -22.42
CA SER A 63 -11.52 11.13 -21.45
C SER A 63 -11.12 10.03 -20.46
N VAL A 64 -11.15 10.35 -19.16
CA VAL A 64 -10.61 9.46 -18.12
C VAL A 64 -11.62 9.25 -17.01
N VAL A 65 -11.78 7.99 -16.59
CA VAL A 65 -12.43 7.64 -15.32
C VAL A 65 -11.41 6.99 -14.38
N LEU A 66 -11.38 7.46 -13.13
CA LEU A 66 -10.65 6.86 -12.03
C LEU A 66 -11.64 6.14 -11.10
N ILE A 67 -11.48 4.83 -10.97
CA ILE A 67 -12.34 3.99 -10.14
C ILE A 67 -11.55 3.59 -8.89
N GLU A 68 -12.09 3.96 -7.72
CA GLU A 68 -11.50 3.62 -6.42
C GLU A 68 -12.40 2.64 -5.67
N PRO A 69 -11.86 1.47 -5.27
CA PRO A 69 -12.62 0.48 -4.47
C PRO A 69 -13.11 1.01 -3.12
N GLY A 70 -12.35 1.89 -2.51
CA GLY A 70 -12.67 2.55 -1.24
C GLY A 70 -13.33 3.92 -1.42
N ARG A 71 -13.30 4.71 -0.35
CA ARG A 71 -13.86 6.07 -0.33
C ARG A 71 -12.79 7.15 -0.54
N HIS A 72 -11.54 6.85 -0.22
CA HIS A 72 -10.44 7.78 -0.13
C HIS A 72 -9.48 7.66 -1.32
N LEU A 73 -8.84 8.76 -1.67
CA LEU A 73 -7.91 8.84 -2.79
C LEU A 73 -6.47 9.07 -2.30
N GLY A 74 -5.52 8.52 -3.02
CA GLY A 74 -4.09 8.68 -2.73
C GLY A 74 -3.47 7.47 -2.04
N GLY A 75 -4.25 6.41 -1.76
CA GLY A 75 -3.76 5.17 -1.16
C GLY A 75 -3.02 5.42 0.14
N LEU A 76 -1.80 4.88 0.29
CA LEU A 76 -1.01 5.03 1.51
C LEU A 76 -0.58 6.49 1.75
N THR A 77 -0.35 7.28 0.70
CA THR A 77 0.08 8.68 0.85
C THR A 77 -0.92 9.50 1.67
N SER A 78 -2.22 9.27 1.48
CA SER A 78 -3.29 9.90 2.28
C SER A 78 -3.76 9.01 3.43
N GLY A 79 -3.38 7.73 3.44
CA GLY A 79 -3.82 6.71 4.38
C GLY A 79 -2.84 6.45 5.53
N GLY A 80 -2.09 7.46 5.97
CA GLY A 80 -1.24 7.39 7.15
C GLY A 80 0.23 7.74 6.95
N LEU A 81 0.76 7.66 5.72
CA LEU A 81 2.11 8.09 5.40
C LEU A 81 2.24 9.62 5.57
N GLY A 82 2.92 10.06 6.59
CA GLY A 82 3.16 11.48 6.84
C GLY A 82 4.60 11.91 6.57
N ALA A 83 5.53 10.99 6.77
CA ALA A 83 6.95 11.15 6.45
C ALA A 83 7.28 10.27 5.24
N THR A 84 7.53 10.88 4.11
CA THR A 84 7.74 10.15 2.85
C THR A 84 9.09 9.43 2.81
N ASP A 85 9.08 8.20 2.35
CA ASP A 85 10.27 7.40 2.04
C ASP A 85 10.84 7.82 0.66
N ILE A 86 11.65 8.86 0.62
CA ILE A 86 12.06 9.56 -0.62
C ILE A 86 13.31 8.99 -1.29
N GLY A 87 14.26 8.44 -0.54
CA GLY A 87 15.54 7.99 -1.10
C GLY A 87 16.36 9.13 -1.72
N LYS A 88 16.63 9.05 -3.01
CA LYS A 88 17.38 10.05 -3.77
C LYS A 88 16.45 11.13 -4.31
N LYS A 89 16.36 12.28 -3.63
CA LYS A 89 15.46 13.40 -3.96
C LYS A 89 15.52 13.84 -5.42
N GLU A 90 16.71 13.86 -5.99
CA GLU A 90 16.98 14.27 -7.36
C GLU A 90 16.30 13.39 -8.41
N SER A 91 15.82 12.22 -8.03
CA SER A 91 15.07 11.31 -8.92
C SER A 91 13.58 11.64 -9.03
N ILE A 92 13.07 12.53 -8.18
CA ILE A 92 11.64 12.85 -8.09
C ILE A 92 11.30 13.99 -9.05
N GLY A 93 10.60 13.67 -10.15
CA GLY A 93 10.18 14.60 -11.20
C GLY A 93 8.68 14.53 -11.51
N GLY A 94 8.25 15.27 -12.54
CA GLY A 94 6.90 15.26 -13.08
C GLY A 94 5.81 15.52 -12.03
N LEU A 95 4.70 14.80 -12.13
CA LEU A 95 3.56 14.92 -11.20
C LEU A 95 3.92 14.56 -9.76
N SER A 96 4.90 13.68 -9.55
CA SER A 96 5.39 13.38 -8.19
C SER A 96 5.99 14.62 -7.54
N ARG A 97 6.86 15.35 -8.26
CA ARG A 97 7.42 16.62 -7.78
C ARG A 97 6.34 17.69 -7.61
N GLU A 98 5.40 17.79 -8.55
CA GLU A 98 4.26 18.73 -8.45
C GLU A 98 3.44 18.50 -7.17
N PHE A 99 3.21 17.24 -6.78
CA PHE A 99 2.53 16.92 -5.52
C PHE A 99 3.28 17.52 -4.32
N TYR A 100 4.60 17.29 -4.19
CA TYR A 100 5.39 17.82 -3.07
C TYR A 100 5.57 19.34 -3.11
N GLN A 101 5.53 19.95 -4.28
CA GLN A 101 5.45 21.40 -4.41
C GLN A 101 4.11 21.96 -3.90
N ARG A 102 3.01 21.24 -4.15
CA ARG A 102 1.69 21.62 -3.62
C ARG A 102 1.64 21.45 -2.09
N VAL A 103 2.27 20.43 -1.53
CA VAL A 103 2.48 20.29 -0.08
C VAL A 103 3.22 21.51 0.47
N LYS A 104 4.35 21.90 -0.14
CA LYS A 104 5.12 23.09 0.28
C LYS A 104 4.28 24.37 0.25
N ARG A 105 3.50 24.56 -0.84
CA ARG A 105 2.59 25.72 -0.94
C ARG A 105 1.50 25.72 0.11
N HIS A 106 0.96 24.57 0.47
CA HIS A 106 -0.03 24.45 1.53
C HIS A 106 0.52 24.98 2.86
N TYR A 107 1.70 24.48 3.27
CA TYR A 107 2.32 24.87 4.53
C TYR A 107 3.05 26.23 4.50
N ALA A 108 3.15 26.88 3.35
CA ALA A 108 3.54 28.28 3.28
C ALA A 108 2.43 29.23 3.80
N ASN A 109 1.19 28.76 3.85
CA ASN A 109 0.09 29.51 4.44
C ASN A 109 0.12 29.39 5.98
N PRO A 110 0.25 30.48 6.74
CA PRO A 110 0.22 30.42 8.21
C PRO A 110 -1.03 29.76 8.80
N ALA A 111 -2.19 29.85 8.12
CA ALA A 111 -3.44 29.25 8.57
C ALA A 111 -3.43 27.71 8.53
N ALA A 112 -2.46 27.09 7.85
CA ALA A 112 -2.26 25.63 7.84
C ALA A 112 -1.65 25.11 9.16
N TRP A 113 -1.13 25.99 10.01
CA TRP A 113 -0.46 25.64 11.26
C TRP A 113 -1.37 25.86 12.47
N LYS A 114 -2.32 24.94 12.64
CA LYS A 114 -3.34 25.05 13.70
C LYS A 114 -2.80 24.71 15.09
N TYR A 115 -1.91 23.71 15.19
CA TYR A 115 -1.39 23.17 16.45
C TYR A 115 0.14 23.22 16.54
N GLY A 116 0.78 23.96 15.67
CA GLY A 116 2.22 24.15 15.63
C GLY A 116 2.59 25.43 14.90
N ARG A 117 3.88 25.65 14.69
CA ARG A 117 4.40 26.82 13.98
C ARG A 117 5.42 26.38 12.92
N PRO A 118 5.54 27.12 11.79
CA PRO A 118 6.53 26.81 10.75
C PRO A 118 7.97 26.77 11.28
N ASP A 119 8.31 27.66 12.22
CA ASP A 119 9.63 27.80 12.81
C ASP A 119 9.95 26.70 13.85
N GLU A 120 8.96 25.96 14.33
CA GLU A 120 9.11 24.82 15.24
C GLU A 120 9.31 23.51 14.46
N PHE A 121 8.85 23.46 13.22
CA PHE A 121 8.94 22.25 12.40
C PHE A 121 10.39 21.95 11.98
N ARG A 122 10.89 20.80 12.38
CA ARG A 122 12.23 20.30 12.05
C ARG A 122 12.14 18.88 11.54
N SER A 123 12.85 18.61 10.46
CA SER A 123 13.03 17.28 9.92
C SER A 123 14.39 17.21 9.20
N ASN A 124 15.04 16.07 9.27
CA ASN A 124 16.30 15.82 8.59
C ASN A 124 16.18 15.81 7.04
N GLN A 125 14.96 15.72 6.53
CA GLN A 125 14.67 15.73 5.09
C GLN A 125 14.02 17.03 4.62
N HIS A 126 13.78 17.97 5.53
CA HIS A 126 13.18 19.26 5.22
C HIS A 126 14.24 20.34 5.10
N ASP A 127 14.45 20.83 3.89
CA ASP A 127 15.20 22.06 3.64
C ASP A 127 14.21 23.19 3.32
N PRO A 128 14.18 24.26 4.14
CA PRO A 128 13.32 25.41 3.87
C PRO A 128 13.56 26.08 2.51
N LYS A 129 14.75 25.93 1.93
CA LYS A 129 15.14 26.52 0.62
C LYS A 129 14.64 25.71 -0.56
N GLU A 130 14.31 24.42 -0.36
CA GLU A 130 13.74 23.59 -1.43
C GLU A 130 12.30 24.02 -1.76
N ASP A 131 11.91 23.86 -3.01
CA ASP A 131 10.54 24.15 -3.49
C ASP A 131 9.53 23.04 -3.19
N VAL A 132 9.96 21.97 -2.51
CA VAL A 132 9.20 20.77 -2.13
C VAL A 132 9.19 20.55 -0.64
N MET A 133 8.19 19.82 -0.15
CA MET A 133 8.11 19.36 1.23
C MET A 133 7.58 17.92 1.26
N PHE A 134 8.32 17.03 1.93
CA PHE A 134 8.05 15.59 1.94
C PHE A 134 7.36 15.10 3.23
N TYR A 135 6.99 16.02 4.10
CA TYR A 135 6.26 15.77 5.35
C TYR A 135 4.93 16.51 5.31
N PHE A 136 3.85 15.82 5.61
CA PHE A 136 2.50 16.37 5.50
C PHE A 136 1.50 15.59 6.35
N GLU A 137 0.38 16.22 6.60
CA GLU A 137 -0.77 15.59 7.25
C GLU A 137 -1.58 14.78 6.22
N PRO A 138 -2.16 13.62 6.58
CA PRO A 138 -2.90 12.76 5.66
C PRO A 138 -4.03 13.47 4.90
N HIS A 139 -4.86 14.27 5.57
CA HIS A 139 -5.94 15.02 4.94
C HIS A 139 -5.44 16.04 3.90
N VAL A 140 -4.25 16.61 4.11
CA VAL A 140 -3.62 17.54 3.15
C VAL A 140 -3.24 16.82 1.87
N ALA A 141 -2.69 15.59 2.00
CA ALA A 141 -2.36 14.77 0.84
C ALA A 141 -3.61 14.43 0.01
N GLU A 142 -4.67 13.94 0.66
CA GLU A 142 -5.92 13.62 -0.05
C GLU A 142 -6.52 14.85 -0.74
N LYS A 143 -6.54 16.00 -0.04
CA LYS A 143 -6.99 17.25 -0.63
C LYS A 143 -6.23 17.61 -1.90
N ILE A 144 -4.91 17.46 -1.90
CA ILE A 144 -4.07 17.77 -3.08
C ILE A 144 -4.41 16.83 -4.25
N TYR A 145 -4.63 15.54 -3.99
CA TYR A 145 -5.05 14.58 -5.03
C TYR A 145 -6.43 14.92 -5.61
N VAL A 146 -7.39 15.27 -4.76
CA VAL A 146 -8.72 15.71 -5.20
C VAL A 146 -8.62 16.97 -6.05
N ASP A 147 -7.79 17.94 -5.65
CA ASP A 147 -7.58 19.17 -6.40
C ASP A 147 -6.94 18.89 -7.78
N LEU A 148 -5.93 18.02 -7.86
CA LEU A 148 -5.29 17.60 -9.12
C LEU A 148 -6.28 16.95 -10.09
N LEU A 149 -7.12 16.04 -9.60
CA LEU A 149 -8.14 15.35 -10.41
C LEU A 149 -9.21 16.32 -10.90
N ARG A 150 -9.67 17.23 -10.03
CA ARG A 150 -10.66 18.27 -10.39
C ARG A 150 -10.12 19.22 -11.45
N GLU A 151 -8.90 19.71 -11.29
CA GLU A 151 -8.22 20.60 -12.26
C GLU A 151 -8.06 19.92 -13.63
N ALA A 152 -7.76 18.62 -13.63
CA ALA A 152 -7.64 17.81 -14.84
C ALA A 152 -9.00 17.34 -15.41
N ARG A 153 -10.10 17.60 -14.71
CA ARG A 153 -11.48 17.18 -15.09
C ARG A 153 -11.62 15.66 -15.22
N VAL A 154 -10.96 14.91 -14.36
CA VAL A 154 -11.09 13.46 -14.29
C VAL A 154 -12.40 13.09 -13.62
N GLU A 155 -13.18 12.17 -14.24
CA GLU A 155 -14.30 11.53 -13.56
C GLU A 155 -13.79 10.59 -12.47
N VAL A 156 -14.33 10.72 -11.24
CA VAL A 156 -13.93 9.90 -10.10
C VAL A 156 -15.13 9.11 -9.58
N VAL A 157 -14.99 7.80 -9.57
CA VAL A 157 -15.99 6.85 -9.06
C VAL A 157 -15.42 6.16 -7.83
N ARG A 158 -16.08 6.28 -6.68
CA ARG A 158 -15.65 5.71 -5.41
C ARG A 158 -16.58 4.58 -4.95
N GLY A 159 -16.04 3.67 -4.14
CA GLY A 159 -16.80 2.57 -3.55
C GLY A 159 -17.15 1.46 -4.55
N GLU A 160 -16.40 1.36 -5.64
CA GLU A 160 -16.66 0.42 -6.73
C GLU A 160 -15.53 -0.62 -6.85
N ARG A 161 -15.80 -1.83 -6.39
CA ARG A 161 -14.85 -2.96 -6.43
C ARG A 161 -15.05 -3.80 -7.67
N LEU A 162 -13.94 -4.20 -8.30
CA LEU A 162 -13.95 -5.13 -9.43
C LEU A 162 -14.63 -6.45 -9.04
N ASP A 163 -15.53 -6.95 -9.84
CA ASP A 163 -16.04 -8.31 -9.69
C ASP A 163 -14.92 -9.31 -10.01
N LEU A 164 -14.39 -9.95 -8.97
CA LEU A 164 -13.25 -10.87 -9.09
C LEU A 164 -13.62 -12.21 -9.74
N LYS A 165 -14.91 -12.48 -10.03
CA LYS A 165 -15.35 -13.73 -10.69
C LYS A 165 -15.42 -13.58 -12.19
N SER A 166 -16.05 -12.52 -12.67
CA SER A 166 -16.38 -12.31 -14.08
C SER A 166 -16.22 -10.87 -14.55
N GLY A 167 -15.64 -9.99 -13.75
CA GLY A 167 -15.62 -8.55 -13.99
C GLY A 167 -14.74 -8.08 -15.14
N VAL A 168 -13.94 -8.93 -15.79
CA VAL A 168 -13.08 -8.52 -16.91
C VAL A 168 -13.55 -9.16 -18.21
N ALA A 169 -14.06 -8.35 -19.12
CA ALA A 169 -14.42 -8.77 -20.45
C ALA A 169 -13.26 -8.50 -21.43
N LYS A 170 -12.85 -9.54 -22.18
CA LYS A 170 -11.77 -9.47 -23.17
C LYS A 170 -12.22 -9.97 -24.53
N HIS A 171 -11.66 -9.36 -25.59
CA HIS A 171 -11.64 -9.93 -26.93
C HIS A 171 -10.19 -10.17 -27.36
N GLY A 172 -9.82 -11.45 -27.49
CA GLY A 172 -8.42 -11.82 -27.71
C GLY A 172 -7.51 -11.32 -26.59
N THR A 173 -6.55 -10.49 -26.96
CA THR A 173 -5.60 -9.86 -26.02
C THR A 173 -6.02 -8.46 -25.53
N GLN A 174 -7.19 -7.97 -25.91
CA GLN A 174 -7.69 -6.67 -25.49
C GLN A 174 -8.73 -6.80 -24.39
N VAL A 175 -8.63 -6.00 -23.35
CA VAL A 175 -9.70 -5.75 -22.38
C VAL A 175 -10.69 -4.78 -23.01
N ASP A 176 -11.97 -5.16 -23.09
CA ASP A 176 -13.04 -4.32 -23.62
C ASP A 176 -13.74 -3.52 -22.53
N ALA A 177 -13.93 -4.16 -21.38
CA ALA A 177 -14.63 -3.55 -20.26
C ALA A 177 -14.28 -4.22 -18.94
N ILE A 178 -14.45 -3.47 -17.84
CA ILE A 178 -14.46 -3.99 -16.49
C ILE A 178 -15.82 -3.77 -15.84
N THR A 179 -16.26 -4.73 -15.03
CA THR A 179 -17.54 -4.72 -14.32
C THR A 179 -17.29 -4.78 -12.83
N MET A 180 -17.98 -3.94 -12.09
CA MET A 180 -17.87 -3.85 -10.63
C MET A 180 -18.86 -4.82 -9.95
N GLU A 181 -18.68 -5.09 -8.66
CA GLU A 181 -19.61 -5.90 -7.86
C GLU A 181 -21.04 -5.30 -7.86
N SER A 182 -21.18 -3.99 -8.02
CA SER A 182 -22.46 -3.28 -8.16
C SER A 182 -23.19 -3.57 -9.49
N GLY A 183 -22.49 -4.15 -10.48
CA GLY A 183 -22.97 -4.32 -11.84
C GLY A 183 -22.63 -3.15 -12.77
N ARG A 184 -22.10 -2.02 -12.28
CA ARG A 184 -21.60 -0.92 -13.13
C ARG A 184 -20.49 -1.41 -14.04
N ARG A 185 -20.51 -0.96 -15.29
CA ARG A 185 -19.56 -1.40 -16.31
C ARG A 185 -18.85 -0.22 -16.96
N PHE A 186 -17.52 -0.34 -17.08
CA PHE A 186 -16.66 0.70 -17.66
C PHE A 186 -15.92 0.13 -18.87
N ARG A 187 -16.16 0.75 -20.03
CA ARG A 187 -15.46 0.44 -21.28
C ARG A 187 -14.29 1.40 -21.48
N GLY A 188 -13.18 0.88 -22.02
CA GLY A 188 -11.99 1.68 -22.25
C GLY A 188 -11.22 1.26 -23.49
N ARG A 189 -10.45 2.19 -24.06
CA ARG A 189 -9.47 1.89 -25.10
C ARG A 189 -8.18 1.39 -24.47
N VAL A 190 -7.76 1.99 -23.34
CA VAL A 190 -6.63 1.58 -22.52
C VAL A 190 -7.06 1.49 -21.06
N PHE A 191 -6.57 0.48 -20.36
CA PHE A 191 -6.78 0.25 -18.93
C PHE A 191 -5.47 0.43 -18.17
N ILE A 192 -5.57 0.95 -16.94
CA ILE A 192 -4.44 1.05 -16.03
C ILE A 192 -4.83 0.41 -14.70
N ASP A 193 -4.16 -0.67 -14.30
CA ASP A 193 -4.27 -1.25 -12.96
C ASP A 193 -3.28 -0.55 -12.04
N ALA A 194 -3.78 0.36 -11.23
CA ALA A 194 -3.02 1.10 -10.24
C ALA A 194 -3.37 0.70 -8.80
N SER A 195 -4.03 -0.45 -8.61
CA SER A 195 -4.30 -1.00 -7.28
C SER A 195 -3.03 -1.58 -6.64
N TYR A 196 -3.01 -1.71 -5.31
CA TYR A 196 -1.92 -2.39 -4.59
C TYR A 196 -1.99 -3.92 -4.73
N GLU A 197 -3.12 -4.47 -5.18
CA GLU A 197 -3.40 -5.89 -5.29
C GLU A 197 -3.15 -6.46 -6.69
N GLY A 198 -3.26 -5.63 -7.75
CA GLY A 198 -3.15 -6.08 -9.14
C GLY A 198 -4.33 -6.96 -9.58
N ASP A 199 -5.54 -6.66 -9.11
CA ASP A 199 -6.72 -7.47 -9.39
C ASP A 199 -7.14 -7.41 -10.85
N LEU A 200 -7.13 -6.23 -11.46
CA LEU A 200 -7.46 -6.07 -12.88
C LEU A 200 -6.43 -6.83 -13.75
N MET A 201 -5.15 -6.71 -13.44
CA MET A 201 -4.07 -7.44 -14.10
C MET A 201 -4.31 -8.96 -14.04
N ALA A 202 -4.57 -9.49 -12.85
CA ALA A 202 -4.78 -10.92 -12.64
C ALA A 202 -6.03 -11.43 -13.36
N LYS A 203 -7.17 -10.69 -13.28
CA LYS A 203 -8.43 -11.06 -13.94
C LYS A 203 -8.41 -10.84 -15.45
N ALA A 204 -7.50 -10.01 -15.96
CA ALA A 204 -7.21 -9.93 -17.38
C ALA A 204 -6.38 -11.12 -17.91
N GLY A 205 -6.04 -12.09 -17.06
CA GLY A 205 -5.25 -13.29 -17.44
C GLY A 205 -3.77 -12.97 -17.70
N VAL A 206 -3.26 -11.90 -17.11
CA VAL A 206 -1.86 -11.52 -17.19
C VAL A 206 -1.08 -12.24 -16.10
N ARG A 207 0.10 -12.75 -16.44
CA ARG A 207 0.98 -13.48 -15.51
C ARG A 207 1.53 -12.53 -14.44
N TYR A 208 1.62 -13.03 -13.22
CA TYR A 208 2.19 -12.30 -12.07
C TYR A 208 2.98 -13.23 -11.16
N LEU A 209 3.72 -12.65 -10.25
CA LEU A 209 4.49 -13.31 -9.20
C LEU A 209 3.87 -12.93 -7.84
N VAL A 210 3.95 -13.85 -6.88
CA VAL A 210 3.59 -13.64 -5.47
C VAL A 210 4.67 -14.25 -4.59
N GLY A 211 4.99 -13.61 -3.49
CA GLY A 211 6.02 -14.08 -2.57
C GLY A 211 7.43 -13.76 -3.04
N ARG A 212 8.39 -14.59 -2.67
CA ARG A 212 9.81 -14.38 -2.93
C ARG A 212 10.34 -15.40 -3.93
N GLU A 213 10.99 -14.92 -4.97
CA GLU A 213 11.69 -15.79 -5.90
C GLU A 213 12.99 -16.35 -5.27
N SER A 214 13.45 -17.51 -5.72
CA SER A 214 14.79 -17.96 -5.31
C SER A 214 15.87 -17.05 -5.91
N ASN A 215 17.02 -16.96 -5.25
CA ASN A 215 18.18 -16.25 -5.77
C ASN A 215 18.57 -16.71 -7.19
N ALA A 216 18.44 -18.02 -7.44
CA ALA A 216 18.80 -18.61 -8.73
C ALA A 216 17.88 -18.16 -9.87
N THR A 217 16.61 -17.82 -9.60
CA THR A 217 15.62 -17.51 -10.64
C THR A 217 16.03 -16.31 -11.49
N PHE A 218 16.58 -15.26 -10.86
CA PHE A 218 17.00 -14.02 -11.54
C PHE A 218 18.47 -13.66 -11.31
N GLY A 219 19.28 -14.57 -10.76
CA GLY A 219 20.70 -14.36 -10.47
C GLY A 219 20.92 -13.28 -9.41
N GLU A 220 20.11 -13.27 -8.37
CA GLU A 220 20.16 -12.35 -7.23
C GLU A 220 20.89 -12.99 -6.04
N THR A 221 21.14 -12.20 -5.00
CA THR A 221 21.88 -12.65 -3.80
C THR A 221 21.14 -12.41 -2.49
N HIS A 222 20.07 -11.62 -2.53
CA HIS A 222 19.31 -11.21 -1.34
C HIS A 222 17.82 -11.51 -1.46
N ASN A 223 17.42 -12.36 -2.40
CA ASN A 223 16.05 -12.84 -2.56
C ASN A 223 15.81 -14.17 -1.84
N GLY A 224 14.56 -14.61 -1.78
CA GLY A 224 14.16 -15.82 -1.07
C GLY A 224 14.29 -15.71 0.45
N ASN A 225 14.45 -16.84 1.12
CA ASN A 225 14.69 -16.89 2.55
C ASN A 225 16.05 -16.28 2.92
N GLN A 226 16.08 -15.39 3.89
CA GLN A 226 17.30 -14.66 4.30
C GLN A 226 17.55 -14.73 5.83
N PRO A 227 17.70 -15.93 6.40
CA PRO A 227 17.76 -16.12 7.85
C PRO A 227 19.02 -15.53 8.50
N TYR A 228 20.10 -15.37 7.74
CA TYR A 228 21.38 -14.94 8.28
C TYR A 228 21.84 -13.57 7.79
N LEU A 229 21.07 -12.90 6.93
CA LEU A 229 21.49 -11.65 6.30
C LEU A 229 21.85 -10.58 7.35
N LEU A 230 20.98 -10.37 8.34
CA LEU A 230 21.19 -9.39 9.40
C LEU A 230 22.38 -9.74 10.29
N ARG A 231 22.58 -11.02 10.59
CA ARG A 231 23.71 -11.50 11.39
C ARG A 231 25.04 -11.29 10.66
N ARG A 232 25.10 -11.55 9.35
CA ARG A 232 26.31 -11.40 8.54
C ARG A 232 26.72 -9.95 8.33
N GLN A 233 25.76 -9.07 8.14
CA GLN A 233 26.05 -7.66 7.90
C GLN A 233 26.48 -6.91 9.17
N LYS A 234 26.41 -7.53 10.36
CA LYS A 234 26.67 -6.91 11.67
C LYS A 234 25.91 -5.59 11.85
N VAL A 235 24.95 -5.32 11.00
CA VAL A 235 24.05 -4.19 11.12
C VAL A 235 23.00 -4.61 12.13
N ALA A 236 23.02 -3.97 13.28
CA ALA A 236 21.97 -4.13 14.27
C ALA A 236 20.65 -3.63 13.67
N SER A 237 19.97 -4.52 12.94
CA SER A 237 18.66 -4.21 12.43
C SER A 237 17.71 -4.02 13.60
N ALA A 238 17.01 -2.91 13.63
CA ALA A 238 15.93 -2.69 14.59
C ALA A 238 14.79 -3.72 14.44
N HIS A 239 14.83 -4.54 13.37
CA HIS A 239 13.79 -5.51 13.03
C HIS A 239 14.07 -6.94 13.48
N ASP A 240 15.24 -7.24 14.07
CA ASP A 240 15.54 -8.56 14.62
C ASP A 240 15.58 -8.55 16.14
N PHE A 241 15.34 -9.72 16.75
CA PHE A 241 15.46 -9.90 18.18
C PHE A 241 16.93 -9.75 18.59
N ARG A 242 17.18 -8.93 19.60
CA ARG A 242 18.50 -8.75 20.22
C ARG A 242 18.60 -9.46 21.55
N ARG A 243 17.46 -9.76 22.15
CA ARG A 243 17.34 -10.48 23.43
C ARG A 243 16.77 -11.86 23.17
N ALA A 244 17.25 -12.82 23.96
CA ALA A 244 16.72 -14.17 23.98
C ALA A 244 15.26 -14.15 24.47
N VAL A 245 14.37 -14.73 23.68
CA VAL A 245 12.95 -14.85 24.03
C VAL A 245 12.52 -16.30 23.84
N ASP A 246 11.99 -16.88 24.90
CA ASP A 246 11.42 -18.23 24.87
C ASP A 246 10.11 -18.22 24.05
N PRO A 247 9.95 -19.11 23.06
CA PRO A 247 8.81 -19.15 22.14
C PRO A 247 7.59 -19.94 22.64
N TYR A 248 7.72 -20.68 23.74
CA TYR A 248 6.73 -21.69 24.12
C TYR A 248 5.67 -21.15 25.08
N VAL A 249 4.44 -21.69 25.03
CA VAL A 249 3.34 -21.30 25.93
C VAL A 249 3.78 -21.45 27.39
N ARG A 250 4.33 -22.61 27.75
CA ARG A 250 5.08 -22.79 29.01
C ARG A 250 6.57 -22.64 28.74
N PRO A 251 7.23 -21.63 29.31
CA PRO A 251 8.66 -21.40 29.06
C PRO A 251 9.49 -22.68 29.28
N GLY A 252 10.39 -22.95 28.33
CA GLY A 252 11.26 -24.13 28.34
C GLY A 252 10.60 -25.44 27.94
N ASP A 253 9.30 -25.45 27.60
CA ASP A 253 8.58 -26.67 27.26
C ASP A 253 8.04 -26.65 25.82
N PRO A 254 8.78 -27.24 24.85
CA PRO A 254 8.36 -27.31 23.45
C PRO A 254 7.02 -28.00 23.21
N THR A 255 6.61 -28.90 24.12
CA THR A 255 5.35 -29.67 24.00
C THR A 255 4.13 -28.81 24.28
N SER A 256 4.31 -27.65 24.91
CA SER A 256 3.23 -26.71 25.24
C SER A 256 2.71 -25.90 24.05
N GLY A 257 3.39 -25.98 22.89
CA GLY A 257 3.07 -25.19 21.70
C GLY A 257 3.72 -23.80 21.71
N LEU A 258 3.57 -23.08 20.61
CA LEU A 258 4.17 -21.77 20.40
C LEU A 258 3.20 -20.65 20.82
N ILE A 259 3.75 -19.57 21.37
CA ILE A 259 3.00 -18.34 21.66
C ILE A 259 2.59 -17.65 20.35
N PHE A 260 1.54 -16.81 20.44
CA PHE A 260 1.04 -16.06 19.28
C PHE A 260 2.14 -15.27 18.57
N GLY A 261 2.14 -15.34 17.24
CA GLY A 261 3.06 -14.61 16.37
C GLY A 261 4.40 -15.31 16.10
N VAL A 262 4.61 -16.54 16.62
CA VAL A 262 5.75 -17.41 16.27
C VAL A 262 5.23 -18.57 15.41
N GLN A 263 5.88 -18.80 14.25
CA GLN A 263 5.47 -19.83 13.31
C GLN A 263 6.28 -21.12 13.52
N PRO A 264 5.67 -22.30 13.31
CA PRO A 264 6.36 -23.58 13.40
C PRO A 264 7.38 -23.77 12.28
N GLY A 265 8.37 -24.62 12.51
CA GLY A 265 9.46 -24.91 11.58
C GLY A 265 10.56 -23.86 11.58
N GLY A 266 11.71 -24.19 10.98
CA GLY A 266 12.87 -23.31 10.87
C GLY A 266 12.71 -22.20 9.82
N PRO A 267 13.79 -21.43 9.58
CA PRO A 267 13.74 -20.30 8.64
C PRO A 267 13.57 -20.71 7.17
N GLY A 268 13.81 -21.96 6.84
CA GLY A 268 13.93 -22.47 5.49
C GLY A 268 15.37 -22.34 4.94
N PRO A 269 15.68 -22.98 3.81
CA PRO A 269 16.98 -22.88 3.15
C PRO A 269 17.26 -21.46 2.66
N GLU A 270 18.48 -20.98 2.86
CA GLU A 270 18.87 -19.65 2.42
C GLU A 270 18.79 -19.49 0.90
N GLY A 271 18.22 -18.39 0.44
CA GLY A 271 18.06 -18.07 -0.98
C GLY A 271 16.97 -18.86 -1.72
N GLU A 272 16.30 -19.78 -1.06
CA GLU A 272 15.14 -20.49 -1.63
C GLU A 272 13.88 -19.61 -1.61
N GLY A 273 13.10 -19.70 -2.71
CA GLY A 273 11.86 -18.93 -2.85
C GLY A 273 10.70 -19.53 -2.07
N ASP A 274 9.70 -18.69 -1.77
CA ASP A 274 8.44 -19.12 -1.19
C ASP A 274 7.28 -18.17 -1.55
N HIS A 275 6.05 -18.53 -1.19
CA HIS A 275 4.85 -17.71 -1.45
C HIS A 275 4.58 -16.64 -0.38
N ARG A 276 5.48 -16.47 0.58
CA ARG A 276 5.28 -15.52 1.67
C ARG A 276 5.61 -14.11 1.22
N VAL A 277 4.80 -13.16 1.67
CA VAL A 277 5.01 -11.72 1.46
C VAL A 277 5.43 -11.07 2.77
N GLN A 278 6.15 -9.96 2.68
CA GLN A 278 6.54 -9.17 3.83
C GLN A 278 5.31 -8.66 4.60
N ALA A 279 5.44 -8.54 5.92
CA ALA A 279 4.34 -8.20 6.81
C ALA A 279 3.75 -6.82 6.54
N TYR A 280 2.43 -6.68 6.78
CA TYR A 280 1.70 -5.43 6.70
C TYR A 280 1.47 -4.80 8.07
N CYS A 281 1.18 -3.52 8.07
CA CYS A 281 0.68 -2.77 9.21
C CYS A 281 -0.10 -1.53 8.71
N PHE A 282 -0.83 -0.87 9.58
CA PHE A 282 -1.24 0.51 9.31
C PHE A 282 -0.11 1.46 9.71
N ARG A 283 0.07 2.51 8.94
CA ARG A 283 0.93 3.62 9.26
C ARG A 283 0.09 4.66 10.00
N LEU A 284 0.43 4.95 11.27
CA LEU A 284 -0.46 5.71 12.14
C LEU A 284 -0.05 7.18 12.20
N CYS A 285 -1.01 8.06 11.99
CA CYS A 285 -0.90 9.46 12.35
C CYS A 285 -1.38 9.63 13.80
N LEU A 286 -0.50 10.09 14.69
CA LEU A 286 -0.80 10.29 16.10
C LEU A 286 -0.43 11.70 16.53
N THR A 287 -1.01 12.17 17.64
CA THR A 287 -0.71 13.49 18.21
C THR A 287 -0.60 13.44 19.73
N ASN A 288 0.23 14.33 20.28
CA ASN A 288 0.32 14.62 21.71
C ASN A 288 -0.29 15.98 22.09
N VAL A 289 -0.99 16.63 21.17
CA VAL A 289 -1.69 17.90 21.44
C VAL A 289 -3.00 17.61 22.17
N PRO A 290 -3.18 18.03 23.44
CA PRO A 290 -4.36 17.66 24.24
C PRO A 290 -5.69 18.04 23.59
N GLU A 291 -5.78 19.21 22.95
CA GLU A 291 -7.00 19.72 22.31
C GLU A 291 -7.38 18.92 21.06
N ASN A 292 -6.39 18.35 20.38
CA ASN A 292 -6.55 17.57 19.16
C ASN A 292 -6.54 16.05 19.39
N ARG A 293 -6.39 15.59 20.62
CA ARG A 293 -6.18 14.20 20.96
C ARG A 293 -7.48 13.47 21.30
N VAL A 294 -7.69 12.31 20.65
CA VAL A 294 -8.62 11.26 21.06
C VAL A 294 -7.79 10.19 21.78
N PRO A 295 -8.01 9.97 23.09
CA PRO A 295 -7.26 8.96 23.85
C PRO A 295 -7.42 7.55 23.29
N PHE A 296 -6.40 6.72 23.46
CA PHE A 296 -6.48 5.30 23.17
C PHE A 296 -7.47 4.60 24.11
N THR A 297 -8.27 3.69 23.57
CA THR A 297 -9.25 2.92 24.33
C THR A 297 -9.00 1.43 24.16
N ARG A 298 -9.49 0.63 25.09
CA ARG A 298 -9.42 -0.83 25.01
C ARG A 298 -10.29 -1.33 23.85
N PRO A 299 -9.71 -2.05 22.86
CA PRO A 299 -10.50 -2.69 21.82
C PRO A 299 -11.43 -3.76 22.41
N ALA A 300 -12.60 -3.94 21.78
CA ALA A 300 -13.61 -4.88 22.26
C ALA A 300 -13.12 -6.35 22.22
N ASP A 301 -12.28 -6.68 21.25
CA ASP A 301 -11.68 -8.00 21.03
C ASP A 301 -10.25 -8.13 21.59
N TYR A 302 -9.86 -7.24 22.52
CA TYR A 302 -8.55 -7.26 23.15
C TYR A 302 -8.30 -8.55 23.94
N ASP A 303 -7.29 -9.31 23.49
CA ASP A 303 -6.79 -10.50 24.17
C ASP A 303 -5.32 -10.28 24.57
N PRO A 304 -5.01 -10.17 25.89
CA PRO A 304 -3.65 -9.94 26.37
C PRO A 304 -2.68 -11.09 26.06
N ALA A 305 -3.17 -12.30 25.76
CA ALA A 305 -2.33 -13.44 25.40
C ALA A 305 -1.64 -13.23 24.04
N LYS A 306 -2.24 -12.48 23.12
CA LYS A 306 -1.64 -12.13 21.83
C LYS A 306 -0.35 -11.31 21.97
N TYR A 307 -0.13 -10.66 23.11
CA TYR A 307 1.03 -9.78 23.37
C TYR A 307 2.07 -10.42 24.30
N GLU A 308 1.97 -11.72 24.57
CA GLU A 308 2.92 -12.45 25.40
C GLU A 308 4.37 -12.35 24.88
N LEU A 309 4.56 -12.49 23.55
CA LEU A 309 5.86 -12.32 22.91
C LEU A 309 6.45 -10.93 23.19
N VAL A 310 5.61 -9.90 23.14
CA VAL A 310 6.01 -8.51 23.42
C VAL A 310 6.43 -8.39 24.89
N ALA A 311 5.63 -8.91 25.82
CA ALA A 311 5.92 -8.88 27.24
C ALA A 311 7.27 -9.55 27.56
N ARG A 312 7.50 -10.74 27.00
CA ARG A 312 8.77 -11.47 27.19
C ARG A 312 9.97 -10.71 26.64
N TYR A 313 9.85 -10.14 25.43
CA TYR A 313 10.91 -9.36 24.83
C TYR A 313 11.28 -8.13 25.66
N LEU A 314 10.27 -7.39 26.17
CA LEU A 314 10.48 -6.19 26.98
C LEU A 314 11.18 -6.51 28.32
N ASN A 315 10.97 -7.68 28.87
CA ASN A 315 11.46 -8.08 30.19
C ASN A 315 12.66 -9.05 30.15
N SER A 316 13.08 -9.52 28.96
CA SER A 316 14.27 -10.37 28.86
C SER A 316 15.54 -9.58 29.19
N ALA A 317 16.35 -10.10 30.10
CA ALA A 317 17.66 -9.55 30.46
C ALA A 317 18.80 -10.17 29.63
N GLN A 318 18.58 -11.32 29.00
CA GLN A 318 19.60 -12.06 28.29
C GLN A 318 19.76 -11.53 26.87
N MET A 319 20.93 -11.00 26.54
CA MET A 319 21.27 -10.62 25.16
C MET A 319 21.63 -11.86 24.33
N LEU A 320 21.32 -11.83 23.05
CA LEU A 320 21.76 -12.85 22.10
C LEU A 320 23.26 -12.69 21.82
N PRO A 321 24.03 -13.77 21.63
CA PRO A 321 25.50 -13.73 21.52
C PRO A 321 26.00 -12.85 20.36
N GLU A 322 25.25 -12.74 19.27
CA GLU A 322 25.58 -11.90 18.11
C GLU A 322 25.45 -10.39 18.39
N PHE A 323 24.77 -10.01 19.47
CA PHE A 323 24.55 -8.62 19.87
C PHE A 323 25.06 -8.31 21.27
N PRO A 324 26.35 -8.66 21.61
CA PRO A 324 26.84 -8.56 22.99
C PRO A 324 26.92 -7.14 23.53
N THR A 325 26.95 -6.16 22.62
CA THR A 325 27.01 -4.73 22.93
C THR A 325 25.89 -3.99 22.21
N ALA A 326 24.71 -4.58 22.11
CA ALA A 326 23.58 -3.87 21.53
C ALA A 326 23.36 -2.60 22.33
N GLY A 327 24.07 -1.54 21.91
CA GLY A 327 23.80 -0.21 22.36
C GLY A 327 22.31 -0.01 22.29
N ASP A 328 21.75 0.20 23.45
CA ASP A 328 20.46 0.76 23.69
C ASP A 328 19.27 0.16 22.94
N ILE A 329 18.84 -1.04 23.38
CA ILE A 329 17.41 -1.25 23.46
C ILE A 329 16.92 -0.46 24.69
N GLU A 330 17.37 0.77 24.85
CA GLU A 330 16.82 1.64 25.89
C GLU A 330 15.36 1.96 25.65
N HIS A 331 14.94 1.88 24.38
CA HIS A 331 13.58 2.18 23.99
C HIS A 331 13.10 1.16 22.94
N PRO A 332 12.38 0.10 23.33
CA PRO A 332 11.65 -0.70 22.35
C PRO A 332 10.72 0.23 21.61
N VAL A 333 10.82 0.19 20.29
CA VAL A 333 10.22 1.21 19.47
C VAL A 333 8.87 0.77 19.03
N LEU A 334 7.83 1.16 19.75
CA LEU A 334 6.50 1.15 19.19
C LEU A 334 6.41 2.34 18.24
N GLY A 335 6.41 2.08 16.93
CA GLY A 335 6.25 3.08 15.89
C GLY A 335 7.04 4.38 16.10
N ASN A 336 8.17 4.55 15.41
CA ASN A 336 8.98 5.76 15.43
C ASN A 336 9.21 6.38 16.83
N ASN A 337 9.43 5.52 17.83
CA ASN A 337 9.76 5.92 19.20
C ASN A 337 8.64 6.60 20.01
N LEU A 338 7.37 6.18 19.82
CA LEU A 338 6.26 6.64 20.67
C LEU A 338 6.47 6.38 22.17
N THR A 339 7.34 5.42 22.51
CA THR A 339 7.75 5.12 23.88
C THR A 339 8.81 6.08 24.44
N ARG A 340 9.28 7.05 23.64
CA ARG A 340 10.18 8.13 24.08
C ARG A 340 9.40 9.37 24.48
N PRO A 341 9.92 10.17 25.44
CA PRO A 341 9.32 11.46 25.81
C PRO A 341 9.23 12.44 24.62
N GLU A 342 10.22 12.37 23.72
CA GLU A 342 10.27 13.21 22.51
C GLU A 342 10.19 12.32 21.26
N PRO A 343 9.22 12.56 20.36
CA PRO A 343 9.10 11.79 19.13
C PRO A 343 10.23 12.11 18.16
N VAL A 344 10.77 11.08 17.50
CA VAL A 344 11.87 11.25 16.52
C VAL A 344 11.37 11.83 15.20
N VAL A 345 10.12 11.52 14.80
CA VAL A 345 9.52 12.01 13.57
C VAL A 345 8.37 12.93 13.91
N ILE A 346 8.52 14.21 13.63
CA ILE A 346 7.51 15.23 13.83
C ILE A 346 7.00 15.66 12.46
N MET A 347 5.69 15.55 12.26
CA MET A 347 4.96 16.10 11.12
C MET A 347 4.44 17.52 11.48
N PRO A 348 3.95 18.28 10.49
CA PRO A 348 3.26 19.52 10.76
C PRO A 348 2.16 19.35 11.80
N ASN A 349 1.88 20.42 12.55
CA ASN A 349 0.85 20.45 13.58
C ASN A 349 1.05 19.43 14.72
N ARG A 350 2.33 19.13 15.05
CA ARG A 350 2.72 18.24 16.16
C ARG A 350 2.11 16.85 16.05
N LYS A 351 2.02 16.35 14.83
CA LYS A 351 1.64 14.97 14.54
C LYS A 351 2.89 14.09 14.33
N SER A 352 2.72 12.80 14.47
CA SER A 352 3.76 11.78 14.28
C SER A 352 3.31 10.78 13.21
N ASP A 353 4.22 10.41 12.34
CA ASP A 353 4.08 9.26 11.46
C ASP A 353 4.66 8.02 12.16
N SER A 354 3.80 7.09 12.53
CA SER A 354 4.20 5.90 13.27
C SER A 354 4.17 4.66 12.38
N ASN A 355 5.35 4.28 11.89
CA ASN A 355 5.59 3.06 11.10
C ASN A 355 6.11 1.92 11.99
N ASN A 356 6.14 0.68 11.48
CA ASN A 356 6.78 -0.43 12.17
C ASN A 356 8.29 -0.24 12.24
N LYS A 357 8.84 -0.48 13.43
CA LYS A 357 10.28 -0.44 13.67
C LYS A 357 10.58 -1.42 14.78
N ASP A 358 10.74 -2.49 14.90
CA ASP A 358 11.03 -3.42 16.01
C ASP A 358 10.56 -4.84 15.67
N PRO A 359 11.19 -5.87 16.21
CA PRO A 359 10.76 -7.26 15.99
C PRO A 359 9.36 -7.54 16.56
N VAL A 360 8.89 -6.72 17.49
CA VAL A 360 7.58 -6.84 18.17
C VAL A 360 6.65 -5.65 17.94
N GLY A 361 6.90 -4.86 16.88
CA GLY A 361 6.16 -3.65 16.55
C GLY A 361 4.81 -3.89 15.84
N PHE A 362 4.41 -2.90 15.03
CA PHE A 362 3.08 -2.87 14.41
C PHE A 362 2.82 -3.96 13.36
N ASN A 363 3.85 -4.54 12.76
CA ASN A 363 3.68 -5.59 11.77
C ASN A 363 2.99 -6.83 12.38
N LEU A 364 1.87 -7.24 11.80
CA LEU A 364 1.29 -8.56 12.07
C LEU A 364 1.97 -9.59 11.14
N ILE A 365 3.12 -10.10 11.59
CA ILE A 365 3.94 -11.02 10.80
C ILE A 365 3.16 -12.33 10.60
N ALA A 366 3.15 -12.84 9.37
CA ALA A 366 2.39 -14.00 8.89
C ALA A 366 0.86 -13.82 8.85
N GLY A 367 0.32 -12.65 9.20
CA GLY A 367 -1.12 -12.38 9.13
C GLY A 367 -1.65 -12.08 7.74
N ASN A 368 -0.79 -12.02 6.71
CA ASN A 368 -1.13 -11.51 5.38
C ASN A 368 -0.72 -12.42 4.22
N TYR A 369 -0.31 -13.66 4.46
CA TYR A 369 0.18 -14.54 3.38
C TYR A 369 -0.89 -14.82 2.32
N ASP A 370 -2.14 -14.95 2.72
CA ASP A 370 -3.26 -15.21 1.81
C ASP A 370 -3.75 -13.95 1.08
N TYR A 371 -3.39 -12.75 1.57
CA TYR A 371 -3.93 -11.49 1.07
C TYR A 371 -3.80 -11.28 -0.45
N PRO A 372 -2.66 -11.57 -1.09
CA PRO A 372 -2.47 -11.30 -2.51
C PRO A 372 -3.52 -11.95 -3.41
N ASP A 373 -3.85 -13.21 -3.18
CA ASP A 373 -4.75 -14.00 -4.02
C ASP A 373 -6.17 -14.17 -3.44
N ALA A 374 -6.44 -13.53 -2.30
CA ALA A 374 -7.73 -13.59 -1.64
C ALA A 374 -8.84 -12.85 -2.39
N ASP A 375 -10.07 -13.26 -2.14
CA ASP A 375 -11.26 -12.47 -2.47
C ASP A 375 -11.43 -11.26 -1.53
N HIS A 376 -12.37 -10.39 -1.86
CA HIS A 376 -12.62 -9.17 -1.07
C HIS A 376 -13.01 -9.48 0.39
N ALA A 377 -13.83 -10.49 0.63
CA ALA A 377 -14.28 -10.85 1.98
C ALA A 377 -13.11 -11.33 2.86
N THR A 378 -12.23 -12.16 2.30
CA THR A 378 -11.02 -12.64 2.98
C THR A 378 -10.05 -11.48 3.26
N ARG A 379 -9.84 -10.57 2.30
CA ARG A 379 -9.01 -9.37 2.52
C ARG A 379 -9.57 -8.48 3.60
N GLU A 380 -10.89 -8.25 3.63
CA GLU A 380 -11.53 -7.49 4.71
C GLU A 380 -11.34 -8.13 6.09
N ARG A 381 -11.39 -9.46 6.18
CA ARG A 381 -11.07 -10.17 7.42
C ARG A 381 -9.62 -9.91 7.85
N ILE A 382 -8.66 -10.05 6.92
CA ILE A 382 -7.23 -9.79 7.17
C ILE A 382 -7.02 -8.32 7.61
N VAL A 383 -7.68 -7.37 6.97
CA VAL A 383 -7.63 -5.94 7.35
C VAL A 383 -8.12 -5.76 8.80
N ARG A 384 -9.27 -6.34 9.17
CA ARG A 384 -9.79 -6.28 10.54
C ARG A 384 -8.83 -6.90 11.57
N GLU A 385 -8.18 -8.00 11.23
CA GLU A 385 -7.17 -8.63 12.10
C GLU A 385 -5.95 -7.72 12.33
N HIS A 386 -5.52 -6.98 11.31
CA HIS A 386 -4.44 -5.98 11.44
C HIS A 386 -4.87 -4.78 12.30
N VAL A 387 -6.12 -4.31 12.16
CA VAL A 387 -6.68 -3.26 13.04
C VAL A 387 -6.68 -3.74 14.49
N SER A 388 -7.26 -4.92 14.74
CA SER A 388 -7.33 -5.56 16.07
C SER A 388 -5.93 -5.72 16.70
N TRP A 389 -4.98 -6.25 15.92
CA TRP A 389 -3.59 -6.40 16.37
C TRP A 389 -2.98 -5.08 16.80
N GLN A 390 -3.03 -4.04 15.94
CA GLN A 390 -2.34 -2.78 16.23
C GLN A 390 -3.02 -1.96 17.32
N GLN A 391 -4.36 -1.88 17.34
CA GLN A 391 -5.08 -1.21 18.42
C GLN A 391 -4.84 -1.89 19.76
N GLY A 392 -4.85 -3.23 19.77
CA GLY A 392 -4.57 -3.98 20.97
C GLY A 392 -3.11 -3.87 21.43
N LEU A 393 -2.15 -3.79 20.50
CA LEU A 393 -0.75 -3.55 20.83
C LEU A 393 -0.56 -2.16 21.48
N ILE A 394 -1.19 -1.14 20.94
CA ILE A 394 -1.19 0.20 21.55
C ILE A 394 -1.78 0.14 22.96
N TRP A 395 -2.93 -0.51 23.10
CA TRP A 395 -3.58 -0.67 24.41
C TRP A 395 -2.72 -1.45 25.41
N PHE A 396 -2.05 -2.50 24.96
CA PHE A 396 -1.08 -3.25 25.75
C PHE A 396 0.03 -2.33 26.28
N PHE A 397 0.63 -1.49 25.42
CA PHE A 397 1.66 -0.55 25.86
C PHE A 397 1.14 0.53 26.81
N VAL A 398 -0.11 0.92 26.73
CA VAL A 398 -0.71 1.95 27.59
C VAL A 398 -1.11 1.40 28.97
N SER A 399 -1.57 0.15 29.04
CA SER A 399 -2.31 -0.34 30.19
C SER A 399 -1.74 -1.57 30.89
N ASP A 400 -0.98 -2.41 30.19
CA ASP A 400 -0.56 -3.71 30.72
C ASP A 400 0.62 -3.55 31.73
N PRO A 401 0.51 -4.11 32.95
CA PRO A 401 1.56 -4.00 33.97
C PRO A 401 2.87 -4.73 33.58
N ARG A 402 2.84 -5.66 32.62
CA ARG A 402 4.04 -6.32 32.09
C ARG A 402 4.90 -5.37 31.24
N VAL A 403 4.34 -4.25 30.78
CA VAL A 403 5.11 -3.20 30.10
C VAL A 403 5.83 -2.34 31.16
N PRO A 404 7.17 -2.25 31.16
CA PRO A 404 7.90 -1.40 32.09
C PRO A 404 7.41 0.04 32.05
N GLU A 405 7.28 0.68 33.22
CA GLU A 405 6.69 2.04 33.35
C GLU A 405 7.39 3.07 32.46
N LYS A 406 8.71 2.99 32.31
CA LYS A 406 9.49 3.89 31.45
C LYS A 406 9.03 3.92 29.98
N TYR A 407 8.36 2.86 29.51
CA TYR A 407 7.79 2.77 28.16
C TYR A 407 6.29 3.08 28.16
N ARG A 408 5.60 2.73 29.24
CA ARG A 408 4.16 2.91 29.39
C ARG A 408 3.80 4.38 29.64
N ALA A 409 4.58 5.10 30.46
CA ALA A 409 4.28 6.47 30.83
C ALA A 409 4.20 7.42 29.61
N PRO A 410 5.18 7.45 28.68
CA PRO A 410 5.10 8.32 27.52
C PRO A 410 3.90 8.05 26.60
N MET A 411 3.45 6.79 26.52
CA MET A 411 2.32 6.42 25.67
C MET A 411 1.00 7.06 26.09
N LYS A 412 0.83 7.45 27.35
CA LYS A 412 -0.38 8.09 27.87
C LYS A 412 -0.60 9.50 27.32
N ASP A 413 0.46 10.13 26.80
CA ASP A 413 0.40 11.46 26.22
C ASP A 413 0.01 11.47 24.75
N TRP A 414 -0.06 10.31 24.11
CA TRP A 414 -0.42 10.14 22.72
C TRP A 414 -1.88 9.74 22.53
N GLY A 415 -2.40 10.02 21.31
CA GLY A 415 -3.71 9.57 20.87
C GLY A 415 -3.92 9.84 19.38
N TYR A 416 -5.10 9.49 18.89
CA TYR A 416 -5.47 9.77 17.50
C TYR A 416 -5.83 11.26 17.34
N PRO A 417 -5.42 11.91 16.21
CA PRO A 417 -5.81 13.30 15.98
C PRO A 417 -7.29 13.40 15.63
N LYS A 418 -8.02 14.33 16.26
CA LYS A 418 -9.44 14.58 15.97
C LYS A 418 -9.71 15.06 14.55
N ASP A 419 -8.72 15.67 13.91
CA ASP A 419 -8.81 16.26 12.58
C ASP A 419 -8.32 15.35 11.46
N GLU A 420 -7.94 14.09 11.77
CA GLU A 420 -7.58 13.09 10.79
C GLU A 420 -8.56 11.91 10.83
N PHE A 421 -8.84 11.31 9.64
CA PHE A 421 -9.62 10.09 9.52
C PHE A 421 -10.98 10.15 10.24
N THR A 422 -11.67 11.28 10.09
CA THR A 422 -12.88 11.59 10.86
C THR A 422 -14.05 10.66 10.58
N ASP A 423 -14.10 10.06 9.41
CA ASP A 423 -15.15 9.12 8.97
C ASP A 423 -14.79 7.63 9.19
N THR A 424 -13.55 7.36 9.65
CA THR A 424 -13.07 6.01 9.96
C THR A 424 -12.69 5.84 11.44
N GLY A 425 -13.24 6.70 12.32
CA GLY A 425 -12.97 6.66 13.76
C GLY A 425 -11.55 7.05 14.13
N HIS A 426 -10.97 7.98 13.38
CA HIS A 426 -9.59 8.47 13.52
C HIS A 426 -8.51 7.41 13.26
N TRP A 427 -8.89 6.29 12.63
CA TRP A 427 -7.99 5.23 12.20
C TRP A 427 -7.69 5.36 10.70
N PRO A 428 -6.42 5.16 10.26
CA PRO A 428 -6.06 5.23 8.84
C PRO A 428 -6.93 4.32 7.98
N HIS A 429 -7.37 4.81 6.83
CA HIS A 429 -8.25 4.06 5.94
C HIS A 429 -7.50 3.04 5.05
N GLN A 430 -6.15 3.14 4.95
CA GLN A 430 -5.34 2.28 4.07
C GLN A 430 -4.42 1.37 4.87
N LEU A 431 -4.58 0.06 4.73
CA LEU A 431 -3.57 -0.90 5.16
C LEU A 431 -2.32 -0.74 4.28
N TYR A 432 -1.14 -0.69 4.87
CA TYR A 432 0.11 -0.67 4.13
C TYR A 432 0.38 -2.04 3.50
N VAL A 433 -0.21 -2.25 2.32
CA VAL A 433 0.05 -3.40 1.45
C VAL A 433 1.40 -3.15 0.78
N ARG A 434 2.48 -3.60 1.43
CA ARG A 434 3.85 -3.38 0.94
C ARG A 434 4.14 -4.11 -0.34
N GLU A 435 3.50 -5.25 -0.53
CA GLU A 435 3.69 -6.14 -1.66
C GLU A 435 2.51 -7.12 -1.74
N ALA A 436 1.93 -7.29 -2.92
CA ALA A 436 0.96 -8.33 -3.20
C ALA A 436 1.36 -9.06 -4.48
N ARG A 437 0.56 -8.98 -5.55
CA ARG A 437 0.98 -9.48 -6.86
C ARG A 437 1.95 -8.50 -7.50
N ARG A 438 2.90 -9.03 -8.27
CA ARG A 438 3.81 -8.26 -9.11
C ARG A 438 3.75 -8.79 -10.54
N LEU A 439 3.58 -7.91 -11.51
CA LEU A 439 3.54 -8.25 -12.92
C LEU A 439 4.76 -9.13 -13.31
N HIS A 440 4.54 -10.15 -14.14
CA HIS A 440 5.62 -10.88 -14.80
C HIS A 440 5.66 -10.45 -16.28
N GLY A 441 6.18 -9.26 -16.52
CA GLY A 441 6.28 -8.62 -17.83
C GLY A 441 7.45 -9.11 -18.68
N ALA A 442 7.77 -8.36 -19.72
CA ALA A 442 8.94 -8.62 -20.57
C ALA A 442 10.25 -8.24 -19.87
N LEU A 443 10.25 -7.15 -19.10
CA LEU A 443 11.34 -6.74 -18.22
C LEU A 443 10.90 -6.98 -16.77
N VAL A 444 11.66 -7.81 -16.04
CA VAL A 444 11.54 -7.92 -14.58
C VAL A 444 12.68 -7.11 -13.96
N MET A 445 12.35 -6.05 -13.23
CA MET A 445 13.34 -5.29 -12.45
C MET A 445 13.91 -6.19 -11.35
N THR A 446 15.22 -6.22 -11.20
CA THR A 446 15.93 -7.08 -10.24
C THR A 446 16.85 -6.27 -9.33
N GLN A 447 17.40 -6.90 -8.29
CA GLN A 447 18.47 -6.33 -7.46
C GLN A 447 19.55 -5.67 -8.29
N ARG A 448 19.96 -6.30 -9.41
CA ARG A 448 21.04 -5.84 -10.29
C ARG A 448 20.72 -4.55 -11.04
N HIS A 449 19.43 -4.26 -11.29
CA HIS A 449 19.01 -2.96 -11.81
C HIS A 449 19.09 -1.87 -10.73
N CYS A 450 18.69 -2.21 -9.49
CA CYS A 450 18.73 -1.27 -8.37
C CYS A 450 20.15 -0.91 -7.94
N ASP A 451 21.09 -1.86 -7.96
CA ASP A 451 22.51 -1.60 -7.64
C ASP A 451 23.32 -1.01 -8.81
N GLY A 452 22.72 -0.96 -10.03
CA GLY A 452 23.32 -0.38 -11.23
C GLY A 452 24.25 -1.31 -12.00
N THR A 453 24.32 -2.60 -11.66
CA THR A 453 25.16 -3.60 -12.39
C THR A 453 24.49 -4.08 -13.67
N LEU A 454 23.16 -3.93 -13.79
CA LEU A 454 22.41 -4.19 -15.01
C LEU A 454 21.72 -2.89 -15.49
N PRO A 455 22.08 -2.37 -16.68
CA PRO A 455 21.53 -1.11 -17.14
C PRO A 455 20.11 -1.25 -17.70
N VAL A 456 19.33 -0.15 -17.61
CA VAL A 456 18.05 0.03 -18.29
C VAL A 456 18.23 1.13 -19.34
N THR A 457 17.80 0.88 -20.58
CA THR A 457 18.00 1.79 -21.72
C THR A 457 16.80 2.71 -21.97
N ASP A 458 15.57 2.21 -21.82
CA ASP A 458 14.32 2.97 -22.07
C ASP A 458 13.63 3.38 -20.76
N SER A 459 14.26 4.30 -20.07
CA SER A 459 13.77 4.82 -18.78
C SER A 459 12.46 5.59 -18.93
N ILE A 460 11.50 5.30 -18.04
CA ILE A 460 10.27 6.08 -17.87
C ILE A 460 10.20 6.81 -16.54
N GLY A 461 11.20 6.66 -15.71
CA GLY A 461 11.33 7.24 -14.39
C GLY A 461 12.46 6.60 -13.61
N MET A 462 12.69 7.08 -12.41
CA MET A 462 13.80 6.60 -11.58
C MET A 462 13.32 6.17 -10.20
N GLY A 463 13.97 5.14 -9.64
CA GLY A 463 13.94 4.77 -8.23
C GLY A 463 15.21 5.19 -7.52
N GLY A 464 15.18 5.28 -6.18
CA GLY A 464 16.37 5.72 -5.43
C GLY A 464 16.30 5.41 -3.93
N TYR A 465 15.33 4.64 -3.48
CA TYR A 465 15.22 4.19 -2.10
C TYR A 465 16.03 2.90 -1.88
N ALA A 466 16.38 2.59 -0.63
CA ALA A 466 16.99 1.31 -0.29
C ALA A 466 16.08 0.14 -0.70
N MET A 467 16.67 -0.99 -1.06
CA MET A 467 15.93 -2.25 -1.15
C MET A 467 15.54 -2.64 0.27
N ASP A 468 14.26 -2.41 0.59
CA ASP A 468 13.70 -2.54 1.93
C ASP A 468 12.56 -3.56 1.93
N SER A 469 12.77 -4.66 2.65
CA SER A 469 11.73 -5.63 2.96
C SER A 469 11.59 -5.76 4.47
N HIS A 470 10.35 -5.79 4.93
CA HIS A 470 10.04 -6.05 6.33
C HIS A 470 10.05 -7.54 6.65
N ASN A 471 10.05 -7.87 7.94
CA ASN A 471 10.00 -9.24 8.42
C ASN A 471 8.91 -10.04 7.70
N VAL A 472 9.27 -11.23 7.24
CA VAL A 472 8.35 -12.17 6.60
C VAL A 472 7.88 -13.19 7.62
N ARG A 473 8.79 -13.67 8.48
CA ARG A 473 8.51 -14.77 9.40
C ARG A 473 9.17 -14.55 10.77
N ARG A 474 8.56 -15.11 11.82
CA ARG A 474 9.21 -15.43 13.11
C ARG A 474 9.33 -16.93 13.25
N TYR A 475 10.45 -17.42 13.74
CA TYR A 475 10.71 -18.84 13.90
C TYR A 475 11.52 -19.11 15.17
N VAL A 476 11.66 -20.37 15.55
CA VAL A 476 12.53 -20.80 16.66
C VAL A 476 13.88 -21.23 16.10
N ASP A 477 14.96 -20.62 16.60
CA ASP A 477 16.31 -20.98 16.18
C ASP A 477 16.82 -22.27 16.86
N GLU A 478 18.03 -22.68 16.51
CA GLU A 478 18.70 -23.86 17.04
C GLU A 478 18.97 -23.81 18.57
N ASN A 479 18.92 -22.62 19.15
CA ASN A 479 19.12 -22.40 20.59
C ASN A 479 17.79 -22.27 21.35
N GLY A 480 16.66 -22.47 20.69
CA GLY A 480 15.34 -22.36 21.29
C GLY A 480 14.83 -20.93 21.47
N HIS A 481 15.39 -19.95 20.77
CA HIS A 481 15.01 -18.55 20.86
C HIS A 481 14.20 -18.09 19.64
N VAL A 482 13.31 -17.11 19.84
CA VAL A 482 12.59 -16.46 18.74
C VAL A 482 13.51 -15.61 17.91
N ARG A 483 13.43 -15.76 16.58
CA ARG A 483 14.12 -14.97 15.57
C ARG A 483 13.17 -14.46 14.50
N THR A 484 13.59 -13.42 13.79
CA THR A 484 12.91 -12.94 12.60
C THR A 484 13.68 -13.31 11.33
N GLU A 485 12.97 -13.37 10.22
CA GLU A 485 13.51 -13.67 8.90
C GLU A 485 12.83 -12.80 7.85
N GLY A 486 13.56 -12.48 6.78
CA GLY A 486 13.03 -11.79 5.58
C GLY A 486 13.23 -10.29 5.57
N THR A 487 13.79 -9.68 6.61
CA THR A 487 14.16 -8.26 6.58
C THR A 487 15.34 -8.04 5.66
N ILE A 488 15.18 -7.10 4.71
CA ILE A 488 16.24 -6.61 3.83
C ILE A 488 16.37 -5.10 4.06
N GLY A 489 17.59 -4.59 4.16
CA GLY A 489 17.88 -3.16 4.32
C GLY A 489 19.16 -2.80 3.57
N LEU A 490 19.11 -2.80 2.23
CA LEU A 490 20.28 -2.59 1.37
C LEU A 490 20.18 -1.24 0.66
N GLY A 491 21.07 -0.31 1.05
CA GLY A 491 21.14 1.00 0.42
C GLY A 491 21.52 0.92 -1.06
N VAL A 492 20.87 1.73 -1.90
CA VAL A 492 21.32 1.93 -3.28
C VAL A 492 22.33 3.06 -3.35
N ARG A 493 23.41 2.86 -4.11
CA ARG A 493 24.49 3.87 -4.22
C ARG A 493 23.98 5.17 -4.85
N GLN A 494 23.09 5.05 -5.81
CA GLN A 494 22.58 6.15 -6.63
C GLN A 494 21.18 5.82 -7.17
N ALA A 495 20.46 6.83 -7.64
CA ALA A 495 19.20 6.60 -8.33
C ALA A 495 19.42 5.74 -9.59
N TYR A 496 18.47 4.84 -9.87
CA TYR A 496 18.51 3.89 -10.98
C TYR A 496 17.27 4.08 -11.87
N ARG A 497 17.40 3.69 -13.13
CA ARG A 497 16.34 3.81 -14.14
C ARG A 497 15.32 2.67 -14.00
N ILE A 498 14.05 2.97 -14.25
CA ILE A 498 12.98 1.97 -14.37
C ILE A 498 12.50 1.96 -15.81
N GLY A 499 12.51 0.78 -16.44
CA GLY A 499 12.18 0.62 -17.85
C GLY A 499 10.67 0.56 -18.11
N TYR A 500 10.25 0.96 -19.29
CA TYR A 500 8.85 0.93 -19.70
C TYR A 500 8.25 -0.49 -19.66
N ASP A 501 9.01 -1.48 -20.08
CA ASP A 501 8.54 -2.87 -20.13
C ASP A 501 8.33 -3.49 -18.75
N ALA A 502 8.72 -2.78 -17.67
CA ALA A 502 8.38 -3.15 -16.31
C ALA A 502 6.91 -2.85 -15.92
N ILE A 503 6.23 -1.95 -16.66
CA ILE A 503 4.82 -1.62 -16.41
C ILE A 503 3.88 -2.16 -17.48
N THR A 504 4.39 -2.93 -18.46
CA THR A 504 3.59 -3.51 -19.54
C THR A 504 3.50 -5.04 -19.44
N PRO A 505 2.32 -5.63 -19.58
CA PRO A 505 2.19 -7.08 -19.80
C PRO A 505 2.94 -7.54 -21.05
N ARG A 506 3.21 -8.82 -21.15
CA ARG A 506 3.63 -9.40 -22.42
C ARG A 506 2.52 -9.26 -23.46
N ARG A 507 2.89 -8.95 -24.71
CA ARG A 507 1.93 -8.63 -25.78
C ARG A 507 0.91 -9.72 -26.04
N GLU A 508 1.34 -10.97 -25.94
CA GLU A 508 0.49 -12.15 -26.12
C GLU A 508 -0.57 -12.32 -25.01
N GLN A 509 -0.42 -11.61 -23.89
CA GLN A 509 -1.36 -11.68 -22.76
C GLN A 509 -2.36 -10.53 -22.77
N CYS A 510 -1.88 -9.30 -22.93
CA CYS A 510 -2.75 -8.13 -22.96
C CYS A 510 -2.09 -6.95 -23.70
N THR A 511 -2.81 -6.34 -24.64
CA THR A 511 -2.28 -5.29 -25.52
C THR A 511 -2.70 -3.88 -25.15
N ASN A 512 -3.61 -3.70 -24.17
CA ASN A 512 -4.13 -2.40 -23.76
C ASN A 512 -4.21 -2.21 -22.24
N LEU A 513 -3.33 -2.85 -21.49
CA LEU A 513 -3.23 -2.72 -20.03
C LEU A 513 -1.84 -2.21 -19.64
N LEU A 514 -1.79 -1.29 -18.67
CA LEU A 514 -0.59 -0.83 -17.98
C LEU A 514 -0.69 -1.06 -16.48
N VAL A 515 0.43 -1.38 -15.81
CA VAL A 515 0.46 -1.79 -14.39
C VAL A 515 1.58 -1.05 -13.65
N PRO A 516 1.39 0.24 -13.29
CA PRO A 516 2.46 1.05 -12.71
C PRO A 516 2.71 0.81 -11.22
N VAL A 517 1.78 0.20 -10.48
CA VAL A 517 1.89 -0.06 -9.03
C VAL A 517 2.36 -1.49 -8.77
N CYS A 518 1.61 -2.49 -9.21
CA CYS A 518 2.01 -3.89 -9.17
C CYS A 518 2.97 -4.26 -10.33
N LEU A 519 3.96 -3.41 -10.58
CA LEU A 519 4.86 -3.54 -11.72
C LEU A 519 5.73 -4.80 -11.68
N SER A 520 6.39 -5.08 -12.80
CA SER A 520 7.26 -6.25 -12.97
C SER A 520 8.61 -6.05 -12.28
N ALA A 521 8.75 -6.65 -11.12
CA ALA A 521 9.96 -6.63 -10.30
C ALA A 521 10.05 -7.87 -9.43
N THR A 522 11.27 -8.27 -9.05
CA THR A 522 11.50 -9.28 -8.01
C THR A 522 11.13 -8.72 -6.64
N HIS A 523 10.93 -9.60 -5.66
CA HIS A 523 10.66 -9.19 -4.28
C HIS A 523 11.68 -8.15 -3.77
N VAL A 524 12.97 -8.37 -3.99
CA VAL A 524 14.04 -7.47 -3.53
C VAL A 524 13.99 -6.11 -4.24
N ALA A 525 13.88 -6.11 -5.56
CA ALA A 525 13.82 -4.87 -6.34
C ALA A 525 12.55 -4.08 -6.03
N TYR A 526 11.42 -4.78 -5.86
CA TYR A 526 10.16 -4.16 -5.48
C TYR A 526 10.25 -3.44 -4.14
N GLY A 527 11.04 -3.97 -3.19
CA GLY A 527 11.34 -3.31 -1.92
C GLY A 527 11.90 -1.88 -2.05
N SER A 528 12.61 -1.59 -3.15
CA SER A 528 13.11 -0.24 -3.48
C SER A 528 12.11 0.58 -4.31
N ILE A 529 11.33 -0.07 -5.19
CA ILE A 529 10.47 0.61 -6.16
C ILE A 529 9.12 1.01 -5.54
N ARG A 530 8.60 0.24 -4.59
CA ARG A 530 7.27 0.38 -3.96
C ARG A 530 7.04 1.66 -3.15
N MET A 531 7.88 2.66 -3.31
CA MET A 531 7.75 3.94 -2.61
C MET A 531 6.74 4.85 -3.30
N GLU A 532 5.90 5.53 -2.52
CA GLU A 532 4.83 6.37 -3.04
C GLU A 532 5.29 7.42 -4.08
N PRO A 533 6.45 8.09 -3.91
CA PRO A 533 6.97 8.97 -4.98
C PRO A 533 7.22 8.25 -6.29
N VAL A 534 7.69 7.00 -6.22
CA VAL A 534 7.95 6.18 -7.42
C VAL A 534 6.66 5.72 -8.08
N PHE A 535 5.65 5.34 -7.30
CA PHE A 535 4.32 5.04 -7.84
C PHE A 535 3.71 6.24 -8.57
N MET A 536 3.87 7.46 -8.03
CA MET A 536 3.45 8.68 -8.72
C MET A 536 4.22 8.91 -10.04
N ILE A 537 5.52 8.64 -10.05
CA ILE A 537 6.38 8.72 -11.25
C ILE A 537 5.89 7.73 -12.31
N LEU A 538 5.69 6.47 -11.93
CA LEU A 538 5.29 5.41 -12.86
C LEU A 538 3.83 5.59 -13.32
N GLY A 539 2.94 6.05 -12.45
CA GLY A 539 1.58 6.41 -12.79
C GLY A 539 1.53 7.53 -13.83
N HIS A 540 2.30 8.61 -13.62
CA HIS A 540 2.44 9.67 -14.60
C HIS A 540 2.87 9.11 -15.97
N SER A 541 3.91 8.30 -15.99
CA SER A 541 4.43 7.71 -17.22
C SER A 541 3.44 6.76 -17.89
N ALA A 542 2.67 5.98 -17.11
CA ALA A 542 1.60 5.14 -17.62
C ALA A 542 0.45 5.95 -18.26
N GLY A 543 0.07 7.09 -17.65
CA GLY A 543 -0.96 7.98 -18.21
C GLY A 543 -0.54 8.60 -19.56
N VAL A 544 0.71 9.06 -19.66
CA VAL A 544 1.26 9.57 -20.93
C VAL A 544 1.33 8.46 -21.98
N ALA A 545 1.80 7.27 -21.61
CA ALA A 545 1.87 6.11 -22.52
C ALA A 545 0.48 5.66 -23.01
N ALA A 546 -0.52 5.67 -22.13
CA ALA A 546 -1.91 5.37 -22.51
C ALA A 546 -2.43 6.35 -23.57
N ALA A 547 -2.22 7.65 -23.36
CA ALA A 547 -2.62 8.67 -24.35
C ALA A 547 -1.92 8.48 -25.69
N GLN A 548 -0.63 8.15 -25.69
CA GLN A 548 0.11 7.87 -26.93
C GLN A 548 -0.35 6.59 -27.63
N ALA A 549 -0.61 5.52 -26.90
CA ALA A 549 -1.15 4.28 -27.47
C ALA A 549 -2.48 4.53 -28.20
N ILE A 550 -3.33 5.38 -27.62
CA ILE A 550 -4.60 5.80 -28.21
C ILE A 550 -4.38 6.64 -29.48
N ALA A 551 -3.50 7.64 -29.44
CA ALA A 551 -3.21 8.52 -30.56
C ALA A 551 -2.59 7.76 -31.74
N GLN A 552 -1.67 6.83 -31.46
CA GLN A 552 -0.98 5.99 -32.45
C GLN A 552 -1.82 4.79 -32.90
N ARG A 553 -2.99 4.51 -32.27
CA ARG A 553 -3.80 3.30 -32.48
C ARG A 553 -2.97 2.02 -32.35
N ALA A 554 -2.07 2.00 -31.37
CA ALA A 554 -1.10 0.93 -31.16
C ALA A 554 -1.39 0.18 -29.85
N ALA A 555 -0.91 -1.07 -29.78
CA ALA A 555 -0.77 -1.76 -28.52
C ALA A 555 0.18 -0.98 -27.59
N VAL A 556 -0.03 -1.03 -26.27
CA VAL A 556 0.81 -0.33 -25.30
C VAL A 556 2.29 -0.72 -25.41
N GLN A 557 2.59 -1.95 -25.85
CA GLN A 557 3.95 -2.42 -26.09
C GLN A 557 4.58 -1.86 -27.37
N ALA A 558 3.79 -1.33 -28.31
CA ALA A 558 4.22 -0.93 -29.65
C ALA A 558 4.24 0.60 -29.86
N ILE A 559 4.09 1.38 -28.81
CA ILE A 559 4.18 2.85 -28.89
C ILE A 559 5.61 3.29 -29.22
N ASP A 560 5.71 4.45 -29.82
CA ASP A 560 7.01 5.10 -30.08
C ASP A 560 7.68 5.53 -28.76
N ARG A 561 8.75 4.84 -28.40
CA ARG A 561 9.50 5.08 -27.15
C ARG A 561 10.20 6.43 -27.14
N ALA A 562 10.65 6.92 -28.31
CA ALA A 562 11.30 8.22 -28.41
C ALA A 562 10.28 9.36 -28.17
N GLN A 563 9.07 9.22 -28.70
CA GLN A 563 7.99 10.17 -28.43
C GLN A 563 7.56 10.12 -26.95
N LEU A 564 7.47 8.92 -26.35
CA LEU A 564 7.17 8.79 -24.92
C LEU A 564 8.23 9.52 -24.08
N ARG A 565 9.51 9.25 -24.35
CA ARG A 565 10.62 9.90 -23.67
C ARG A 565 10.56 11.43 -23.80
N ALA A 566 10.35 11.93 -25.00
CA ALA A 566 10.26 13.37 -25.26
C ALA A 566 9.11 14.02 -24.47
N ALA A 567 7.92 13.40 -24.48
CA ALA A 567 6.75 13.88 -23.74
C ALA A 567 6.99 13.89 -22.22
N LEU A 568 7.60 12.84 -21.68
CA LEU A 568 7.92 12.75 -20.24
C LEU A 568 8.92 13.83 -19.82
N LEU A 569 9.98 14.07 -20.61
CA LEU A 569 10.95 15.13 -20.34
C LEU A 569 10.31 16.51 -20.40
N GLN A 570 9.45 16.77 -21.40
CA GLN A 570 8.69 18.03 -21.52
C GLN A 570 7.79 18.26 -20.29
N GLN A 571 7.28 17.20 -19.67
CA GLN A 571 6.46 17.27 -18.45
C GLN A 571 7.30 17.23 -17.16
N GLY A 572 8.62 17.43 -17.24
CA GLY A 572 9.52 17.54 -16.10
C GLY A 572 9.83 16.21 -15.40
N GLN A 573 9.61 15.08 -16.08
CA GLN A 573 9.98 13.77 -15.53
C GLN A 573 11.50 13.60 -15.55
N VAL A 574 12.05 12.98 -14.50
CA VAL A 574 13.48 12.66 -14.42
C VAL A 574 13.69 11.24 -14.92
N LEU A 575 14.36 11.11 -16.06
CA LEU A 575 14.59 9.83 -16.73
C LEU A 575 16.05 9.36 -16.62
N GLU A 576 16.93 10.28 -16.25
CA GLU A 576 18.37 10.04 -16.09
C GLU A 576 18.86 10.78 -14.87
N ARG A 577 19.98 10.33 -14.34
CA ARG A 577 20.65 11.10 -13.28
C ARG A 577 21.08 12.46 -13.81
N PRO A 578 20.84 13.55 -13.07
CA PRO A 578 21.44 14.83 -13.40
C PRO A 578 22.96 14.67 -13.53
N ALA A 579 23.55 15.31 -14.54
CA ALA A 579 25.00 15.42 -14.63
C ALA A 579 25.51 16.13 -13.35
N ARG A 580 26.55 15.61 -12.74
CA ARG A 580 27.19 16.22 -11.56
C ARG A 580 27.88 17.52 -11.96
#